data_6256ba870136f4eb02aa03db723cc573
#
_entry.id   6256ba870136f4eb02aa03db723cc573
#
_cell.length_a   1.000
_cell.length_b   1.000
_cell.length_c   1.000
_cell.angle_alpha   90.00
_cell.angle_beta   90.00
_cell.angle_gamma   90.00
#
_symmetry.space_group_name_H-M   'P 1'
#
loop_
_entity.id
_entity.type
_entity.pdbx_description
1 polymer ?
#
loop_
_entity_poly.entity_id
_entity_poly.type
_entity_poly.pdbx_seq_one_letter_code
_entity_poly.pdbx_strand_id
1 'polypeptide(L)'
;MTDTNDRMTKLQTMHQRAPDDTFLIYAIAMEHKKLGQLSQAIEWLGRVVEKDPTYCAAYHQAALTHEESGDLEAAKKWYRDGIAAAGRKGDTHTMGEMQAALAAIE
;
A
#
# COMPACT_ATOMS: atom_id res chain seq x y z
N MET A 1 10.02 16.18 -22.92
CA MET A 1 10.15 16.51 -21.52
C MET A 1 9.75 15.33 -20.65
N THR A 2 10.64 14.90 -19.79
CA THR A 2 10.37 13.78 -18.90
C THR A 2 10.15 14.28 -17.49
N ASP A 3 9.14 13.75 -16.84
CA ASP A 3 8.86 14.06 -15.46
C ASP A 3 8.21 12.87 -14.80
N THR A 4 7.76 13.04 -13.55
CA THR A 4 7.13 11.97 -12.80
C THR A 4 5.83 11.47 -13.41
N ASN A 5 5.17 12.30 -14.25
CA ASN A 5 3.91 11.91 -14.89
C ASN A 5 4.12 10.89 -15.99
N ASP A 6 5.31 10.86 -16.62
CA ASP A 6 5.62 9.83 -17.64
C ASP A 6 5.49 8.43 -17.06
N ARG A 7 6.01 8.21 -15.85
CA ARG A 7 5.91 6.91 -15.21
C ARG A 7 4.47 6.57 -14.87
N MET A 8 3.73 7.52 -14.34
CA MET A 8 2.31 7.30 -14.03
C MET A 8 1.53 6.95 -15.30
N THR A 9 1.76 7.68 -16.39
CA THR A 9 1.09 7.42 -17.66
C THR A 9 1.38 6.01 -18.17
N LYS A 10 2.64 5.58 -18.10
CA LYS A 10 3.02 4.22 -18.50
C LYS A 10 2.33 3.18 -17.67
N LEU A 11 2.31 3.37 -16.35
CA LEU A 11 1.66 2.43 -15.43
C LEU A 11 0.17 2.35 -15.70
N GLN A 12 -0.49 3.49 -15.94
CA GLN A 12 -1.92 3.51 -16.22
C GLN A 12 -2.23 2.79 -17.54
N THR A 13 -1.39 2.96 -18.54
CA THR A 13 -1.56 2.27 -19.82
C THR A 13 -1.44 0.75 -19.64
N MET A 14 -0.45 0.31 -18.86
CA MET A 14 -0.27 -1.11 -18.58
C MET A 14 -1.46 -1.66 -17.79
N HIS A 15 -1.95 -0.88 -16.83
CA HIS A 15 -3.11 -1.27 -16.02
C HIS A 15 -4.36 -1.43 -16.87
N GLN A 16 -4.57 -0.57 -17.85
CA GLN A 16 -5.71 -0.69 -18.76
C GLN A 16 -5.70 -2.01 -19.53
N ARG A 17 -4.51 -2.51 -19.86
CA ARG A 17 -4.34 -3.78 -20.58
C ARG A 17 -4.46 -4.99 -19.65
N ALA A 18 -4.09 -4.82 -18.38
CA ALA A 18 -4.08 -5.90 -17.40
C ALA A 18 -4.71 -5.40 -16.09
N PRO A 19 -6.03 -5.12 -16.09
CA PRO A 19 -6.67 -4.45 -14.96
C PRO A 19 -6.68 -5.27 -13.67
N ASP A 20 -6.49 -6.58 -13.77
CA ASP A 20 -6.48 -7.45 -12.58
C ASP A 20 -5.07 -7.76 -12.08
N ASP A 21 -4.04 -7.18 -12.72
CA ASP A 21 -2.66 -7.37 -12.28
C ASP A 21 -2.42 -6.56 -11.00
N THR A 22 -2.39 -7.24 -9.88
CA THR A 22 -2.26 -6.63 -8.56
C THR A 22 -0.96 -5.84 -8.41
N PHE A 23 0.12 -6.34 -9.03
CA PHE A 23 1.39 -5.63 -8.99
C PHE A 23 1.30 -4.24 -9.64
N LEU A 24 0.58 -4.13 -10.76
CA LEU A 24 0.41 -2.83 -11.43
C LEU A 24 -0.42 -1.88 -10.58
N ILE A 25 -1.46 -2.39 -9.92
CA ILE A 25 -2.28 -1.57 -9.03
C ILE A 25 -1.41 -1.05 -7.87
N TYR A 26 -0.58 -1.92 -7.31
CA TYR A 26 0.36 -1.55 -6.26
C TYR A 26 1.36 -0.50 -6.76
N ALA A 27 1.91 -0.70 -7.96
CA ALA A 27 2.88 0.24 -8.53
C ALA A 27 2.28 1.64 -8.73
N ILE A 28 1.01 1.71 -9.16
CA ILE A 28 0.30 2.98 -9.31
C ILE A 28 0.15 3.65 -7.94
N ALA A 29 -0.22 2.87 -6.93
CA ALA A 29 -0.34 3.39 -5.56
C ALA A 29 0.98 4.01 -5.09
N MET A 30 2.08 3.31 -5.33
CA MET A 30 3.41 3.79 -4.90
C MET A 30 3.84 5.02 -5.68
N GLU A 31 3.45 5.13 -6.95
CA GLU A 31 3.73 6.34 -7.71
C GLU A 31 2.96 7.53 -7.18
N HIS A 32 1.68 7.35 -6.82
CA HIS A 32 0.92 8.41 -6.15
C HIS A 32 1.60 8.85 -4.86
N LYS A 33 2.06 7.88 -4.07
CA LYS A 33 2.75 8.20 -2.82
C LYS A 33 4.00 9.03 -3.06
N LYS A 34 4.79 8.65 -4.06
CA LYS A 34 6.01 9.37 -4.44
C LYS A 34 5.70 10.81 -4.84
N LEU A 35 4.57 11.04 -5.48
CA LEU A 35 4.13 12.36 -5.92
C LEU A 35 3.49 13.18 -4.79
N GLY A 36 3.42 12.65 -3.58
CA GLY A 36 2.79 13.32 -2.46
C GLY A 36 1.27 13.27 -2.48
N GLN A 37 0.70 12.45 -3.35
CA GLN A 37 -0.76 12.30 -3.49
C GLN A 37 -1.22 11.19 -2.57
N LEU A 38 -1.23 11.48 -1.26
CA LEU A 38 -1.41 10.46 -0.24
C LEU A 38 -2.80 9.83 -0.26
N SER A 39 -3.86 10.63 -0.48
CA SER A 39 -5.22 10.10 -0.55
C SER A 39 -5.39 9.12 -1.69
N GLN A 40 -4.84 9.46 -2.87
CA GLN A 40 -4.89 8.56 -4.02
C GLN A 40 -4.09 7.29 -3.76
N ALA A 41 -2.92 7.42 -3.13
CA ALA A 41 -2.10 6.26 -2.80
C ALA A 41 -2.87 5.28 -1.91
N ILE A 42 -3.56 5.80 -0.89
CA ILE A 42 -4.34 4.97 0.02
C ILE A 42 -5.48 4.27 -0.72
N GLU A 43 -6.16 5.00 -1.61
CA GLU A 43 -7.25 4.42 -2.38
C GLU A 43 -6.76 3.25 -3.24
N TRP A 44 -5.64 3.44 -3.95
CA TRP A 44 -5.09 2.39 -4.79
C TRP A 44 -4.57 1.20 -3.98
N LEU A 45 -3.98 1.47 -2.81
CA LEU A 45 -3.57 0.39 -1.90
C LEU A 45 -4.78 -0.41 -1.41
N GLY A 46 -5.91 0.26 -1.18
CA GLY A 46 -7.16 -0.42 -0.85
C GLY A 46 -7.61 -1.38 -1.95
N ARG A 47 -7.44 -0.97 -3.21
CA ARG A 47 -7.77 -1.84 -4.35
C ARG A 47 -6.86 -3.08 -4.41
N VAL A 48 -5.59 -2.92 -4.01
CA VAL A 48 -4.67 -4.06 -3.97
C VAL A 48 -5.19 -5.12 -3.01
N VAL A 49 -5.56 -4.73 -1.79
CA VAL A 49 -5.97 -5.70 -0.79
C VAL A 49 -7.36 -6.28 -1.06
N GLU A 50 -8.19 -5.57 -1.82
CA GLU A 50 -9.46 -6.13 -2.29
C GLU A 50 -9.21 -7.29 -3.25
N LYS A 51 -8.24 -7.14 -4.14
CA LYS A 51 -7.92 -8.21 -5.10
C LYS A 51 -7.10 -9.33 -4.49
N ASP A 52 -6.19 -8.98 -3.57
CA ASP A 52 -5.34 -9.96 -2.90
C ASP A 52 -5.23 -9.61 -1.42
N PRO A 53 -6.10 -10.19 -0.60
CA PRO A 53 -6.09 -9.91 0.85
C PRO A 53 -4.81 -10.28 1.59
N THR A 54 -3.89 -11.02 0.95
CA THR A 54 -2.61 -11.38 1.57
C THR A 54 -1.43 -10.60 0.99
N TYR A 55 -1.69 -9.52 0.26
CA TYR A 55 -0.63 -8.67 -0.28
C TYR A 55 -0.08 -7.79 0.83
N CYS A 56 0.82 -8.34 1.62
CA CYS A 56 1.27 -7.75 2.89
C CYS A 56 1.86 -6.35 2.72
N ALA A 57 2.62 -6.12 1.64
CA ALA A 57 3.25 -4.83 1.40
C ALA A 57 2.23 -3.69 1.29
N ALA A 58 1.04 -3.98 0.77
CA ALA A 58 0.01 -2.95 0.62
C ALA A 58 -0.50 -2.46 1.97
N TYR A 59 -0.72 -3.37 2.92
CA TYR A 59 -1.13 -2.98 4.27
C TYR A 59 -0.06 -2.13 4.93
N HIS A 60 1.21 -2.54 4.81
CA HIS A 60 2.31 -1.80 5.41
C HIS A 60 2.41 -0.39 4.83
N GLN A 61 2.35 -0.28 3.50
CA GLN A 61 2.46 1.02 2.84
C GLN A 61 1.25 1.91 3.15
N ALA A 62 0.05 1.34 3.25
CA ALA A 62 -1.13 2.12 3.62
C ALA A 62 -0.99 2.68 5.03
N ALA A 63 -0.52 1.86 5.97
CA ALA A 63 -0.30 2.31 7.33
C ALA A 63 0.73 3.45 7.40
N LEU A 64 1.87 3.28 6.71
CA LEU A 64 2.90 4.32 6.64
C LEU A 64 2.35 5.62 6.04
N THR A 65 1.53 5.50 5.01
CA THR A 65 0.95 6.66 4.35
C THR A 65 -0.01 7.40 5.28
N HIS A 66 -0.80 6.68 6.06
CA HIS A 66 -1.66 7.31 7.08
C HIS A 66 -0.83 7.98 8.17
N GLU A 67 0.31 7.39 8.58
CA GLU A 67 1.21 8.06 9.52
C GLU A 67 1.69 9.38 8.95
N GLU A 68 2.09 9.38 7.67
CA GLU A 68 2.54 10.61 7.01
C GLU A 68 1.46 11.68 6.98
N SER A 69 0.20 11.28 6.84
CA SER A 69 -0.92 12.22 6.82
C SER A 69 -1.41 12.61 8.21
N GLY A 70 -0.83 12.02 9.26
CA GLY A 70 -1.19 12.34 10.64
C GLY A 70 -2.38 11.57 11.18
N ASP A 71 -2.91 10.60 10.44
CA ASP A 71 -4.05 9.80 10.88
C ASP A 71 -3.56 8.50 11.52
N LEU A 72 -3.18 8.60 12.79
CA LEU A 72 -2.59 7.47 13.51
C LEU A 72 -3.60 6.37 13.78
N GLU A 73 -4.88 6.70 13.96
CA GLU A 73 -5.89 5.66 14.19
C GLU A 73 -6.08 4.79 12.95
N ALA A 74 -6.13 5.41 11.77
CA ALA A 74 -6.20 4.65 10.54
C ALA A 74 -4.94 3.82 10.32
N ALA A 75 -3.77 4.38 10.64
CA ALA A 75 -2.50 3.65 10.52
C ALA A 75 -2.51 2.39 11.38
N LYS A 76 -2.97 2.51 12.63
CA LYS A 76 -3.05 1.36 13.54
C LYS A 76 -3.94 0.26 12.98
N LYS A 77 -5.09 0.65 12.41
CA LYS A 77 -6.01 -0.34 11.83
C LYS A 77 -5.35 -1.07 10.67
N TRP A 78 -4.67 -0.35 9.79
CA TRP A 78 -3.98 -0.97 8.66
C TRP A 78 -2.86 -1.91 9.13
N TYR A 79 -2.13 -1.53 10.18
CA TYR A 79 -1.11 -2.43 10.74
C TYR A 79 -1.74 -3.70 11.29
N ARG A 80 -2.83 -3.58 12.05
CA ARG A 80 -3.49 -4.77 12.62
C ARG A 80 -4.00 -5.70 11.53
N ASP A 81 -4.63 -5.15 10.50
CA ASP A 81 -5.12 -5.94 9.38
C ASP A 81 -3.96 -6.58 8.61
N GLY A 82 -2.87 -5.84 8.45
CA GLY A 82 -1.68 -6.35 7.78
C GLY A 82 -0.99 -7.46 8.56
N ILE A 83 -0.92 -7.33 9.89
CA ILE A 83 -0.36 -8.37 10.75
C ILE A 83 -1.17 -9.66 10.59
N ALA A 84 -2.49 -9.55 10.56
CA ALA A 84 -3.35 -10.72 10.35
C ALA A 84 -3.12 -11.33 8.97
N ALA A 85 -3.01 -10.49 7.94
CA ALA A 85 -2.76 -10.96 6.57
C ALA A 85 -1.42 -11.68 6.47
N ALA A 86 -0.38 -11.11 7.08
CA ALA A 86 0.95 -11.72 7.08
C ALA A 86 0.93 -13.07 7.81
N GLY A 87 0.17 -13.14 8.90
CA GLY A 87 0.01 -14.41 9.63
C GLY A 87 -0.64 -15.48 8.76
N ARG A 88 -1.70 -15.11 8.02
CA ARG A 88 -2.37 -16.06 7.12
C ARG A 88 -1.44 -16.54 6.01
N LYS A 89 -0.56 -15.66 5.54
CA LYS A 89 0.38 -15.98 4.47
C LYS A 89 1.60 -16.75 4.99
N GLY A 90 1.87 -16.68 6.28
CA GLY A 90 3.08 -17.27 6.86
C GLY A 90 4.30 -16.38 6.68
N ASP A 91 4.11 -15.10 6.41
CA ASP A 91 5.20 -14.13 6.23
C ASP A 91 5.56 -13.54 7.59
N THR A 92 6.38 -14.29 8.35
CA THR A 92 6.73 -13.90 9.71
C THR A 92 7.62 -12.66 9.77
N HIS A 93 8.44 -12.45 8.73
CA HIS A 93 9.31 -11.28 8.68
C HIS A 93 8.48 -10.00 8.57
N THR A 94 7.58 -9.94 7.61
CA THR A 94 6.73 -8.77 7.41
C THR A 94 5.79 -8.56 8.60
N MET A 95 5.29 -9.65 9.17
CA MET A 95 4.45 -9.57 10.36
C MET A 95 5.20 -8.90 11.51
N GLY A 96 6.45 -9.30 11.73
CA GLY A 96 7.28 -8.72 12.79
C GLY A 96 7.55 -7.24 12.56
N GLU A 97 7.80 -6.84 11.31
CA GLU A 97 8.01 -5.43 10.98
C GLU A 97 6.78 -4.59 11.32
N MET A 98 5.59 -5.09 10.95
CA MET A 98 4.35 -4.35 11.22
C MET A 98 4.01 -4.34 12.71
N GLN A 99 4.32 -5.43 13.43
CA GLN A 99 4.13 -5.46 14.89
C GLN A 99 4.99 -4.40 15.57
N ALA A 100 6.25 -4.27 15.15
CA ALA A 100 7.15 -3.26 15.71
C ALA A 100 6.67 -1.85 15.39
N ALA A 101 6.22 -1.62 14.16
CA ALA A 101 5.72 -0.31 13.73
C ALA A 101 4.46 0.08 14.50
N LEU A 102 3.55 -0.86 14.70
CA LEU A 102 2.33 -0.63 15.47
C LEU A 102 2.68 -0.27 16.92
N ALA A 103 3.59 -1.02 17.53
CA ALA A 103 4.01 -0.76 18.91
C ALA A 103 4.57 0.65 19.06
N ALA A 104 5.26 1.15 18.04
CA ALA A 104 5.88 2.48 18.08
C ALA A 104 4.86 3.62 18.10
N ILE A 105 3.62 3.37 17.64
CA ILE A 105 2.59 4.43 17.60
C ILE A 105 1.41 4.17 18.52
N GLU A 106 1.45 3.08 19.28
CA GLU A 106 0.46 2.81 20.35
C GLU A 106 0.83 3.46 21.70
#